data_7066027be40048eae36db452ef674a5f
#
_entry.id   7066027be40048eae36db452ef674a5f
#
_cell.length_a   1.000
_cell.length_b   1.000
_cell.length_c   1.000
_cell.angle_alpha   90.00
_cell.angle_beta   90.00
_cell.angle_gamma   90.00
#
_symmetry.space_group_name_H-M   'P 1'
#
loop_
_entity.id
_entity.type
_entity.pdbx_description
1 polymer ?
#
loop_
_entity_poly.entity_id
_entity_poly.type
_entity_poly.pdbx_seq_one_letter_code
_entity_poly.pdbx_strand_id
1 'polypeptide(L)'
;MRPIGPKDLVGIVLTPIEAVSSTLERKLGFFSVVIISLSAMIGSGLFVLPSLAYAMVGGGVWLAYVLAALVVLPGAISQSELASAMPTSGGSFVFIERTFGPMFGTIAGLGLWASFLLKAAFALIGFSAYLMFIQGYLGTEVTGIQAALSMLVLIAIINFLGMKRIKAVQTPIVTLSILMLIGLTVWAIVSGEADYSRARPVLETTSDWTKMGEAAAFVLVS
;
A
#
# COMPACT_ATOMS: atom_id res chain seq x y z
N MET A 1 -50.45 -12.46 -21.32
CA MET A 1 -49.26 -11.86 -20.68
C MET A 1 -49.70 -11.33 -19.33
N ARG A 2 -49.15 -11.86 -18.19
CA ARG A 2 -49.41 -11.30 -16.86
C ARG A 2 -48.58 -10.02 -16.70
N PRO A 3 -49.11 -8.92 -16.19
CA PRO A 3 -48.35 -7.74 -15.90
C PRO A 3 -47.34 -8.04 -14.78
N ILE A 4 -46.09 -7.66 -15.00
CA ILE A 4 -44.98 -7.80 -14.03
C ILE A 4 -45.31 -6.90 -12.85
N GLY A 5 -45.52 -7.48 -11.67
CA GLY A 5 -45.80 -6.74 -10.44
C GLY A 5 -44.54 -6.10 -9.84
N PRO A 6 -44.70 -5.06 -9.00
CA PRO A 6 -43.54 -4.40 -8.36
C PRO A 6 -42.67 -5.37 -7.52
N LYS A 7 -43.21 -6.45 -7.02
CA LYS A 7 -42.50 -7.53 -6.33
C LYS A 7 -41.57 -8.35 -7.23
N ASP A 8 -42.00 -8.53 -8.49
CA ASP A 8 -41.22 -9.28 -9.49
C ASP A 8 -40.01 -8.46 -9.97
N LEU A 9 -40.14 -7.12 -10.04
CA LEU A 9 -39.06 -6.19 -10.37
C LEU A 9 -38.00 -6.16 -9.26
N VAL A 10 -38.38 -6.16 -7.99
CA VAL A 10 -37.48 -6.22 -6.86
C VAL A 10 -36.70 -7.54 -6.86
N GLY A 11 -37.35 -8.66 -7.17
CA GLY A 11 -36.70 -9.97 -7.33
C GLY A 11 -35.67 -9.98 -8.46
N ILE A 12 -35.96 -9.36 -9.62
CA ILE A 12 -35.07 -9.30 -10.77
C ILE A 12 -33.83 -8.44 -10.49
N VAL A 13 -33.93 -7.39 -9.66
CA VAL A 13 -32.82 -6.49 -9.31
C VAL A 13 -31.96 -7.05 -8.20
N LEU A 14 -32.52 -7.77 -7.23
CA LEU A 14 -31.79 -8.28 -6.07
C LEU A 14 -31.13 -9.65 -6.28
N THR A 15 -31.68 -10.50 -7.15
CA THR A 15 -31.11 -11.83 -7.43
C THR A 15 -29.67 -11.82 -7.96
N PRO A 16 -29.22 -10.89 -8.81
CA PRO A 16 -27.83 -10.88 -9.22
C PRO A 16 -26.87 -10.45 -8.09
N ILE A 17 -27.33 -9.65 -7.12
CA ILE A 17 -26.49 -9.20 -6.00
C ILE A 17 -26.30 -10.32 -4.97
N GLU A 18 -27.34 -11.08 -4.66
CA GLU A 18 -27.25 -12.25 -3.79
C GLU A 18 -26.50 -13.42 -4.44
N ALA A 19 -26.68 -13.65 -5.75
CA ALA A 19 -25.96 -14.68 -6.48
C ALA A 19 -24.45 -14.41 -6.57
N VAL A 20 -24.02 -13.15 -6.66
CA VAL A 20 -22.59 -12.77 -6.66
C VAL A 20 -21.97 -12.95 -5.27
N SER A 21 -22.71 -12.76 -4.20
CA SER A 21 -22.19 -12.94 -2.83
C SER A 21 -21.98 -14.42 -2.44
N SER A 22 -22.68 -15.34 -3.07
CA SER A 22 -22.62 -16.77 -2.73
C SER A 22 -21.51 -17.57 -3.45
N THR A 23 -20.77 -16.96 -4.39
CA THR A 23 -19.81 -17.66 -5.26
C THR A 23 -18.35 -17.25 -5.07
N LEU A 24 -17.98 -16.65 -3.94
CA LEU A 24 -16.58 -16.39 -3.64
C LEU A 24 -15.87 -17.70 -3.27
N GLU A 25 -15.40 -18.43 -4.28
CA GLU A 25 -14.57 -19.62 -4.06
C GLU A 25 -13.23 -19.24 -3.47
N ARG A 26 -12.83 -19.91 -2.38
CA ARG A 26 -11.48 -19.75 -1.77
C ARG A 26 -10.41 -20.38 -2.69
N LYS A 27 -9.98 -19.61 -3.70
CA LYS A 27 -8.92 -20.06 -4.64
C LYS A 27 -7.51 -19.69 -4.22
N LEU A 28 -7.34 -18.87 -3.16
CA LEU A 28 -6.05 -18.37 -2.72
C LEU A 28 -5.66 -19.03 -1.41
N GLY A 29 -4.50 -19.69 -1.37
CA GLY A 29 -3.88 -20.19 -0.15
C GLY A 29 -3.28 -19.04 0.69
N PHE A 30 -3.03 -19.30 1.96
CA PHE A 30 -2.48 -18.35 2.93
C PHE A 30 -1.23 -17.62 2.40
N PHE A 31 -0.24 -18.35 1.89
CA PHE A 31 0.98 -17.75 1.34
C PHE A 31 0.73 -16.83 0.14
N SER A 32 -0.22 -17.18 -0.72
CA SER A 32 -0.58 -16.30 -1.85
C SER A 32 -1.20 -14.99 -1.39
N VAL A 33 -2.04 -15.03 -0.35
CA VAL A 33 -2.65 -13.83 0.23
C VAL A 33 -1.58 -12.97 0.90
N VAL A 34 -0.66 -13.56 1.67
CA VAL A 34 0.45 -12.85 2.31
C VAL A 34 1.35 -12.16 1.26
N ILE A 35 1.74 -12.88 0.20
CA ILE A 35 2.57 -12.29 -0.87
C ILE A 35 1.85 -11.14 -1.57
N ILE A 36 0.57 -11.29 -1.89
CA ILE A 36 -0.22 -10.23 -2.51
C ILE A 36 -0.34 -9.01 -1.59
N SER A 37 -0.58 -9.23 -0.30
CA SER A 37 -0.67 -8.15 0.69
C SER A 37 0.66 -7.43 0.86
N LEU A 38 1.77 -8.17 1.00
CA LEU A 38 3.12 -7.59 1.05
C LEU A 38 3.43 -6.81 -0.22
N SER A 39 3.07 -7.35 -1.40
CA SER A 39 3.24 -6.64 -2.67
C SER A 39 2.50 -5.30 -2.73
N ALA A 40 1.30 -5.23 -2.16
CA ALA A 40 0.52 -4.01 -2.11
C ALA A 40 1.07 -2.98 -1.11
N MET A 41 1.78 -3.46 -0.07
CA MET A 41 2.40 -2.62 0.96
C MET A 41 3.80 -2.16 0.56
N ILE A 42 4.59 -3.01 -0.11
CA ILE A 42 5.93 -2.68 -0.61
C ILE A 42 5.78 -1.81 -1.87
N GLY A 43 5.76 -0.50 -1.65
CA GLY A 43 5.71 0.51 -2.71
C GLY A 43 6.89 1.49 -2.56
N SER A 44 6.78 2.65 -3.21
CA SER A 44 7.74 3.76 -3.04
C SER A 44 7.93 4.18 -1.59
N GLY A 45 6.89 3.97 -0.76
CA GLY A 45 6.91 4.24 0.67
C GLY A 45 8.04 3.52 1.41
N LEU A 46 8.28 2.24 1.12
CA LEU A 46 9.34 1.49 1.79
C LEU A 46 10.75 2.00 1.47
N PHE A 47 10.97 2.57 0.29
CA PHE A 47 12.30 3.02 -0.15
C PHE A 47 12.53 4.51 0.08
N VAL A 48 11.49 5.34 0.02
CA VAL A 48 11.61 6.80 0.12
C VAL A 48 11.37 7.31 1.55
N LEU A 49 10.36 6.74 2.23
CA LEU A 49 9.97 7.23 3.56
C LEU A 49 11.01 7.04 4.65
N PRO A 50 11.79 5.94 4.72
CA PRO A 50 12.81 5.82 5.76
C PRO A 50 13.87 6.92 5.67
N SER A 51 14.24 7.34 4.46
CA SER A 51 15.22 8.42 4.27
C SER A 51 14.67 9.77 4.70
N LEU A 52 13.40 10.07 4.39
CA LEU A 52 12.74 11.30 4.82
C LEU A 52 12.51 11.34 6.33
N ALA A 53 12.03 10.25 6.91
CA ALA A 53 11.86 10.13 8.35
C ALA A 53 13.22 10.22 9.09
N TYR A 54 14.29 9.64 8.54
CA TYR A 54 15.62 9.77 9.09
C TYR A 54 16.11 11.23 9.06
N ALA A 55 15.79 11.99 8.00
CA ALA A 55 16.13 13.41 7.94
C ALA A 55 15.41 14.25 9.01
N MET A 56 14.24 13.81 9.50
CA MET A 56 13.46 14.50 10.55
C MET A 56 13.96 14.17 11.96
N VAL A 57 14.24 12.89 12.25
CA VAL A 57 14.50 12.40 13.62
C VAL A 57 15.83 11.65 13.77
N GLY A 58 16.63 11.58 12.72
CA GLY A 58 17.93 10.90 12.76
C GLY A 58 17.82 9.43 13.17
N GLY A 59 18.68 8.99 14.08
CA GLY A 59 18.71 7.61 14.58
C GLY A 59 17.46 7.14 15.30
N GLY A 60 16.55 8.05 15.67
CA GLY A 60 15.26 7.74 16.29
C GLY A 60 14.18 7.22 15.32
N VAL A 61 14.47 7.10 14.04
CA VAL A 61 13.50 6.71 13.01
C VAL A 61 12.81 5.37 13.32
N TRP A 62 13.51 4.40 13.87
CA TRP A 62 12.92 3.11 14.26
C TRP A 62 11.81 3.27 15.31
N LEU A 63 11.98 4.21 16.25
CA LEU A 63 10.98 4.51 17.27
C LEU A 63 9.72 5.16 16.64
N ALA A 64 9.89 6.05 15.65
CA ALA A 64 8.79 6.64 14.90
C ALA A 64 7.96 5.54 14.19
N TYR A 65 8.61 4.55 13.59
CA TYR A 65 7.93 3.39 12.99
C TYR A 65 7.18 2.53 14.03
N VAL A 66 7.77 2.29 15.19
CA VAL A 66 7.11 1.55 16.28
C VAL A 66 5.87 2.31 16.77
N LEU A 67 5.99 3.62 16.99
CA LEU A 67 4.86 4.46 17.39
C LEU A 67 3.74 4.46 16.32
N ALA A 68 4.09 4.63 15.06
CA ALA A 68 3.14 4.55 13.96
C ALA A 68 2.44 3.16 13.93
N ALA A 69 3.18 2.08 14.09
CA ALA A 69 2.62 0.73 14.13
C ALA A 69 1.64 0.54 15.29
N LEU A 70 1.96 1.05 16.48
CA LEU A 70 1.07 0.98 17.65
C LEU A 70 -0.24 1.76 17.43
N VAL A 71 -0.18 2.90 16.74
CA VAL A 71 -1.38 3.70 16.43
C VAL A 71 -2.27 3.00 15.38
N VAL A 72 -1.67 2.33 14.38
CA VAL A 72 -2.40 1.63 13.32
C VAL A 72 -3.00 0.30 13.80
N LEU A 73 -2.38 -0.36 14.78
CA LEU A 73 -2.71 -1.71 15.21
C LEU A 73 -4.18 -1.90 15.61
N PRO A 74 -4.82 -1.02 16.40
CA PRO A 74 -6.24 -1.14 16.72
C PRO A 74 -7.14 -1.07 15.48
N GLY A 75 -6.82 -0.17 14.54
CA GLY A 75 -7.54 -0.05 13.28
C GLY A 75 -7.41 -1.30 12.40
N ALA A 76 -6.22 -1.90 12.33
CA ALA A 76 -5.99 -3.13 11.59
C ALA A 76 -6.76 -4.32 12.19
N ILE A 77 -6.80 -4.44 13.52
CA ILE A 77 -7.58 -5.48 14.21
C ILE A 77 -9.07 -5.30 13.90
N SER A 78 -9.63 -4.10 14.06
CA SER A 78 -11.03 -3.82 13.77
C SER A 78 -11.38 -4.11 12.30
N GLN A 79 -10.51 -3.75 11.36
CA GLN A 79 -10.71 -4.09 9.94
C GLN A 79 -10.69 -5.59 9.68
N SER A 80 -9.84 -6.35 10.36
CA SER A 80 -9.79 -7.80 10.22
C SER A 80 -11.05 -8.49 10.75
N GLU A 81 -11.61 -8.01 11.85
CA GLU A 81 -12.89 -8.46 12.40
C GLU A 81 -14.04 -8.17 11.44
N LEU A 82 -14.14 -6.94 10.92
CA LEU A 82 -15.15 -6.56 9.92
C LEU A 82 -15.03 -7.39 8.63
N ALA A 83 -13.83 -7.65 8.17
CA ALA A 83 -13.59 -8.47 6.98
C ALA A 83 -14.00 -9.94 7.18
N SER A 84 -13.84 -10.48 8.39
CA SER A 84 -14.28 -11.83 8.72
C SER A 84 -15.80 -11.93 8.90
N ALA A 85 -16.43 -10.89 9.44
CA ALA A 85 -17.88 -10.82 9.65
C ALA A 85 -18.66 -10.56 8.35
N MET A 86 -18.06 -9.81 7.42
CA MET A 86 -18.68 -9.44 6.14
C MET A 86 -17.77 -9.80 4.96
N PRO A 87 -17.72 -11.09 4.55
CA PRO A 87 -16.85 -11.54 3.45
C PRO A 87 -17.44 -11.13 2.09
N THR A 88 -17.35 -9.83 1.76
CA THR A 88 -17.84 -9.25 0.51
C THR A 88 -16.69 -8.58 -0.26
N SER A 89 -16.84 -8.48 -1.58
CA SER A 89 -15.94 -7.67 -2.40
C SER A 89 -16.26 -6.18 -2.22
N GLY A 90 -15.24 -5.33 -2.04
CA GLY A 90 -15.38 -3.88 -1.88
C GLY A 90 -14.68 -3.32 -0.64
N GLY A 91 -14.26 -4.17 0.29
CA GLY A 91 -13.45 -3.77 1.46
C GLY A 91 -14.12 -2.70 2.32
N SER A 92 -13.36 -1.72 2.78
CA SER A 92 -13.80 -0.68 3.71
C SER A 92 -15.00 0.14 3.21
N PHE A 93 -15.15 0.30 1.88
CA PHE A 93 -16.32 0.96 1.28
C PHE A 93 -17.62 0.27 1.72
N VAL A 94 -17.69 -1.06 1.56
CA VAL A 94 -18.91 -1.82 1.88
C VAL A 94 -19.21 -1.81 3.39
N PHE A 95 -18.18 -1.84 4.23
CA PHE A 95 -18.36 -1.78 5.68
C PHE A 95 -18.96 -0.46 6.10
N ILE A 96 -18.47 0.65 5.54
CA ILE A 96 -18.98 2.00 5.84
C ILE A 96 -20.39 2.19 5.27
N GLU A 97 -20.65 1.74 4.04
CA GLU A 97 -21.98 1.83 3.42
C GLU A 97 -23.05 1.08 4.22
N ARG A 98 -22.74 -0.13 4.67
CA ARG A 98 -23.68 -0.93 5.46
C ARG A 98 -23.93 -0.39 6.87
N THR A 99 -22.93 0.27 7.46
CA THR A 99 -23.03 0.79 8.83
C THR A 99 -23.64 2.18 8.88
N PHE A 100 -23.19 3.07 7.98
CA PHE A 100 -23.53 4.51 8.01
C PHE A 100 -24.41 4.96 6.83
N GLY A 101 -24.71 4.06 5.91
CA GLY A 101 -25.54 4.34 4.74
C GLY A 101 -24.76 4.76 3.49
N PRO A 102 -25.49 4.87 2.33
CA PRO A 102 -24.87 5.05 1.02
C PRO A 102 -24.07 6.34 0.86
N MET A 103 -24.49 7.42 1.51
CA MET A 103 -23.80 8.71 1.44
C MET A 103 -22.36 8.60 1.98
N PHE A 104 -22.22 8.07 3.20
CA PHE A 104 -20.89 7.88 3.81
C PHE A 104 -20.05 6.83 3.07
N GLY A 105 -20.69 5.78 2.57
CA GLY A 105 -20.05 4.80 1.70
C GLY A 105 -19.44 5.45 0.45
N THR A 106 -20.20 6.30 -0.25
CA THR A 106 -19.74 7.00 -1.45
C THR A 106 -18.54 7.91 -1.14
N ILE A 107 -18.60 8.69 -0.05
CA ILE A 107 -17.49 9.55 0.37
C ILE A 107 -16.24 8.71 0.66
N ALA A 108 -16.39 7.60 1.39
CA ALA A 108 -15.28 6.71 1.71
C ALA A 108 -14.70 6.05 0.45
N GLY A 109 -15.54 5.63 -0.48
CA GLY A 109 -15.13 5.05 -1.76
C GLY A 109 -14.33 6.02 -2.62
N LEU A 110 -14.79 7.27 -2.73
CA LEU A 110 -14.07 8.33 -3.43
C LEU A 110 -12.73 8.66 -2.74
N GLY A 111 -12.71 8.69 -1.41
CA GLY A 111 -11.48 8.88 -0.64
C GLY A 111 -10.46 7.77 -0.87
N LEU A 112 -10.89 6.51 -0.87
CA LEU A 112 -10.03 5.36 -1.18
C LEU A 112 -9.50 5.44 -2.62
N TRP A 113 -10.35 5.76 -3.59
CA TRP A 113 -9.95 5.92 -4.98
C TRP A 113 -8.90 7.03 -5.14
N ALA A 114 -9.13 8.20 -4.55
CA ALA A 114 -8.18 9.30 -4.57
C ALA A 114 -6.85 8.92 -3.89
N SER A 115 -6.89 8.19 -2.76
CA SER A 115 -5.71 7.69 -2.08
C SER A 115 -4.87 6.76 -2.95
N PHE A 116 -5.50 5.83 -3.68
CA PHE A 116 -4.79 4.96 -4.61
C PHE A 116 -4.18 5.72 -5.79
N LEU A 117 -4.87 6.72 -6.33
CA LEU A 117 -4.32 7.59 -7.38
C LEU A 117 -3.08 8.35 -6.91
N LEU A 118 -3.15 8.95 -5.71
CA LEU A 118 -2.02 9.67 -5.13
C LEU A 118 -0.84 8.73 -4.88
N LYS A 119 -1.07 7.54 -4.33
CA LYS A 119 -0.01 6.53 -4.15
C LYS A 119 0.65 6.13 -5.47
N ALA A 120 -0.13 5.93 -6.52
CA ALA A 120 0.41 5.63 -7.86
C ALA A 120 1.24 6.80 -8.42
N ALA A 121 0.77 8.04 -8.26
CA ALA A 121 1.51 9.23 -8.68
C ALA A 121 2.84 9.38 -7.92
N PHE A 122 2.83 9.19 -6.60
CA PHE A 122 4.06 9.18 -5.79
C PHE A 122 5.04 8.08 -6.21
N ALA A 123 4.55 6.89 -6.54
CA ALA A 123 5.39 5.81 -7.02
C ALA A 123 6.10 6.17 -8.34
N LEU A 124 5.39 6.83 -9.27
CA LEU A 124 5.96 7.27 -10.54
C LEU A 124 7.01 8.39 -10.34
N ILE A 125 6.74 9.34 -9.44
CA ILE A 125 7.71 10.40 -9.08
C ILE A 125 8.95 9.77 -8.44
N GLY A 126 8.78 8.85 -7.49
CA GLY A 126 9.90 8.13 -6.88
C GLY A 126 10.73 7.37 -7.90
N PHE A 127 10.08 6.64 -8.82
CA PHE A 127 10.77 5.94 -9.91
C PHE A 127 11.59 6.90 -10.77
N SER A 128 11.01 8.04 -11.16
CA SER A 128 11.72 9.03 -11.97
C SER A 128 12.96 9.59 -11.27
N ALA A 129 12.90 9.82 -9.96
CA ALA A 129 14.02 10.30 -9.17
C ALA A 129 15.16 9.26 -9.11
N TYR A 130 14.84 7.98 -8.90
CA TYR A 130 15.83 6.91 -8.95
C TYR A 130 16.46 6.74 -10.33
N LEU A 131 15.66 6.86 -11.39
CA LEU A 131 16.17 6.76 -12.77
C LEU A 131 17.15 7.91 -13.06
N MET A 132 16.83 9.14 -12.67
CA MET A 132 17.73 10.29 -12.82
C MET A 132 19.07 10.07 -12.12
N PHE A 133 19.08 9.42 -10.97
CA PHE A 133 20.33 9.08 -10.27
C PHE A 133 21.18 8.08 -11.06
N ILE A 134 20.55 7.09 -11.70
CA ILE A 134 21.24 6.06 -12.48
C ILE A 134 21.67 6.57 -13.86
N GLN A 135 21.01 7.58 -14.43
CA GLN A 135 21.32 8.16 -15.74
C GLN A 135 22.77 8.65 -15.85
N GLY A 136 23.34 9.18 -14.77
CA GLY A 136 24.74 9.59 -14.72
C GLY A 136 25.71 8.45 -15.06
N TYR A 137 25.31 7.20 -14.81
CA TYR A 137 26.10 6.00 -15.14
C TYR A 137 25.76 5.41 -16.50
N LEU A 138 24.55 5.63 -17.01
CA LEU A 138 24.06 5.04 -18.27
C LEU A 138 24.29 5.93 -19.50
N GLY A 139 24.67 7.20 -19.30
CA GLY A 139 24.90 8.15 -20.40
C GLY A 139 23.66 8.48 -21.23
N THR A 140 22.45 8.28 -20.69
CA THR A 140 21.17 8.55 -21.35
C THR A 140 20.51 9.79 -20.75
N GLU A 141 20.13 10.76 -21.58
CA GLU A 141 19.42 11.95 -21.15
C GLU A 141 17.89 11.74 -21.28
N VAL A 142 17.28 11.13 -20.29
CA VAL A 142 15.82 10.97 -20.20
C VAL A 142 15.30 11.92 -19.12
N THR A 143 14.35 12.79 -19.46
CA THR A 143 13.72 13.66 -18.46
C THR A 143 12.85 12.86 -17.49
N GLY A 144 12.71 13.31 -16.23
CA GLY A 144 11.91 12.62 -15.22
C GLY A 144 10.46 12.38 -15.66
N ILE A 145 9.89 13.30 -16.44
CA ILE A 145 8.53 13.17 -17.02
C ILE A 145 8.48 12.02 -18.03
N GLN A 146 9.47 11.92 -18.92
CA GLN A 146 9.53 10.83 -19.91
C GLN A 146 9.68 9.48 -19.23
N ALA A 147 10.50 9.40 -18.17
CA ALA A 147 10.66 8.21 -17.36
C ALA A 147 9.34 7.79 -16.69
N ALA A 148 8.64 8.72 -16.05
CA ALA A 148 7.35 8.47 -15.41
C ALA A 148 6.28 8.02 -16.43
N LEU A 149 6.19 8.68 -17.59
CA LEU A 149 5.25 8.32 -18.66
C LEU A 149 5.55 6.95 -19.25
N SER A 150 6.83 6.62 -19.51
CA SER A 150 7.21 5.31 -20.05
C SER A 150 6.84 4.18 -19.06
N MET A 151 7.06 4.39 -17.77
CA MET A 151 6.67 3.45 -16.74
C MET A 151 5.15 3.31 -16.61
N LEU A 152 4.41 4.42 -16.71
CA LEU A 152 2.95 4.40 -16.72
C LEU A 152 2.39 3.57 -17.87
N VAL A 153 2.92 3.78 -19.09
CA VAL A 153 2.53 3.03 -20.28
C VAL A 153 2.86 1.54 -20.12
N LEU A 154 4.05 1.22 -19.60
CA LEU A 154 4.44 -0.16 -19.33
C LEU A 154 3.48 -0.85 -18.36
N ILE A 155 3.15 -0.19 -17.24
CA ILE A 155 2.19 -0.69 -16.25
C ILE A 155 0.81 -0.87 -16.88
N ALA A 156 0.34 0.09 -17.69
CA ALA A 156 -0.94 -0.01 -18.38
C ALA A 156 -0.98 -1.23 -19.31
N ILE A 157 0.07 -1.46 -20.12
CA ILE A 157 0.17 -2.63 -21.00
C ILE A 157 0.09 -3.93 -20.19
N ILE A 158 0.85 -4.04 -19.08
CA ILE A 158 0.84 -5.23 -18.22
C ILE A 158 -0.56 -5.45 -17.63
N ASN A 159 -1.26 -4.39 -17.24
CA ASN A 159 -2.63 -4.48 -16.73
C ASN A 159 -3.62 -4.98 -17.79
N PHE A 160 -3.48 -4.55 -19.05
CA PHE A 160 -4.30 -5.08 -20.16
C PHE A 160 -4.08 -6.57 -20.42
N LEU A 161 -2.89 -7.11 -20.10
CA LEU A 161 -2.58 -8.53 -20.24
C LEU A 161 -3.23 -9.44 -19.18
N GLY A 162 -3.87 -8.84 -18.17
CA GLY A 162 -4.70 -9.51 -17.16
C GLY A 162 -3.96 -9.99 -15.92
N MET A 163 -4.74 -10.33 -14.89
CA MET A 163 -4.30 -10.64 -13.51
C MET A 163 -3.22 -11.73 -13.40
N LYS A 164 -3.23 -12.74 -14.29
CA LYS A 164 -2.22 -13.80 -14.27
C LYS A 164 -0.82 -13.27 -14.60
N ARG A 165 -0.74 -12.33 -15.55
CA ARG A 165 0.52 -11.69 -15.96
C ARG A 165 1.03 -10.71 -14.90
N ILE A 166 0.12 -9.96 -14.28
CA ILE A 166 0.46 -9.06 -13.17
C ILE A 166 1.14 -9.84 -12.05
N LYS A 167 0.57 -10.96 -11.61
CA LYS A 167 1.19 -11.82 -10.58
C LYS A 167 2.56 -12.35 -11.00
N ALA A 168 2.71 -12.78 -12.25
CA ALA A 168 3.97 -13.33 -12.75
C ALA A 168 5.11 -12.29 -12.73
N VAL A 169 4.80 -11.01 -12.94
CA VAL A 169 5.78 -9.91 -12.87
C VAL A 169 5.98 -9.43 -11.43
N GLN A 170 4.92 -9.28 -10.67
CA GLN A 170 4.95 -8.72 -9.32
C GLN A 170 5.65 -9.64 -8.31
N THR A 171 5.37 -10.95 -8.34
CA THR A 171 5.93 -11.91 -7.36
C THR A 171 7.46 -11.93 -7.35
N PRO A 172 8.19 -12.09 -8.48
CA PRO A 172 9.64 -12.09 -8.47
C PRO A 172 10.24 -10.74 -8.05
N ILE A 173 9.62 -9.61 -8.44
CA ILE A 173 10.10 -8.28 -8.05
C ILE A 173 10.02 -8.11 -6.53
N VAL A 174 8.90 -8.45 -5.91
CA VAL A 174 8.73 -8.34 -4.46
C VAL A 174 9.64 -9.30 -3.71
N THR A 175 9.77 -10.54 -4.18
CA THR A 175 10.67 -11.52 -3.58
C THR A 175 12.12 -11.05 -3.65
N LEU A 176 12.56 -10.53 -4.79
CA LEU A 176 13.90 -9.97 -4.97
C LEU A 176 14.13 -8.75 -4.06
N SER A 177 13.14 -7.86 -3.95
CA SER A 177 13.21 -6.68 -3.05
C SER A 177 13.38 -7.10 -1.60
N ILE A 178 12.62 -8.09 -1.13
CA ILE A 178 12.74 -8.60 0.25
C ILE A 178 14.11 -9.24 0.47
N LEU A 179 14.56 -10.08 -0.46
CA LEU A 179 15.87 -10.72 -0.37
C LEU A 179 17.01 -9.70 -0.37
N MET A 180 16.89 -8.65 -1.18
CA MET A 180 17.87 -7.55 -1.22
C MET A 180 17.92 -6.79 0.11
N LEU A 181 16.77 -6.47 0.70
CA LEU A 181 16.70 -5.80 2.00
C LEU A 181 17.30 -6.65 3.12
N ILE A 182 16.96 -7.95 3.15
CA ILE A 182 17.55 -8.89 4.12
C ILE A 182 19.05 -9.00 3.89
N GLY A 183 19.50 -9.16 2.63
CA GLY A 183 20.91 -9.26 2.27
C GLY A 183 21.71 -8.03 2.67
N LEU A 184 21.19 -6.83 2.42
CA LEU A 184 21.82 -5.57 2.85
C LEU A 184 21.91 -5.46 4.38
N THR A 185 20.83 -5.86 5.08
CA THR A 185 20.82 -5.85 6.55
C THR A 185 21.86 -6.81 7.12
N VAL A 186 21.91 -8.04 6.61
CA VAL A 186 22.88 -9.04 7.03
C VAL A 186 24.31 -8.57 6.71
N TRP A 187 24.52 -8.03 5.51
CA TRP A 187 25.83 -7.50 5.11
C TRP A 187 26.28 -6.35 6.03
N ALA A 188 25.40 -5.40 6.34
CA ALA A 188 25.71 -4.30 7.25
C ALA A 188 26.10 -4.77 8.66
N ILE A 189 25.45 -5.83 9.16
CA ILE A 189 25.76 -6.42 10.47
C ILE A 189 27.11 -7.15 10.44
N VAL A 190 27.37 -7.94 9.39
CA VAL A 190 28.58 -8.77 9.27
C VAL A 190 29.82 -7.93 8.95
N SER A 191 29.68 -6.87 8.14
CA SER A 191 30.79 -5.96 7.80
C SER A 191 31.25 -5.10 8.98
N GLY A 192 30.47 -5.04 10.07
CA GLY A 192 30.77 -4.20 11.22
C GLY A 192 30.59 -2.69 10.96
N GLU A 193 30.05 -2.31 9.79
CA GLU A 193 29.76 -0.92 9.46
C GLU A 193 28.47 -0.40 10.13
N ALA A 194 27.71 -1.30 10.77
CA ALA A 194 26.52 -0.94 11.51
C ALA A 194 26.90 -0.19 12.81
N ASP A 195 26.85 1.12 12.75
CA ASP A 195 27.09 1.98 13.91
C ASP A 195 25.81 2.10 14.76
N TYR A 196 25.68 1.20 15.72
CA TYR A 196 24.54 1.16 16.64
C TYR A 196 24.46 2.40 17.56
N SER A 197 25.54 3.18 17.68
CA SER A 197 25.52 4.41 18.46
C SER A 197 24.62 5.46 17.84
N ARG A 198 24.51 5.45 16.51
CA ARG A 198 23.62 6.34 15.74
C ARG A 198 22.14 5.95 15.81
N ALA A 199 21.83 4.74 16.24
CA ALA A 199 20.46 4.28 16.40
C ALA A 199 19.81 4.76 17.71
N ARG A 200 20.53 5.47 18.57
CA ARG A 200 19.97 6.02 19.80
C ARG A 200 19.09 7.22 19.49
N PRO A 201 17.81 7.22 19.90
CA PRO A 201 16.97 8.40 19.76
C PRO A 201 17.49 9.49 20.72
N VAL A 202 17.75 10.67 20.20
CA VAL A 202 18.07 11.84 21.02
C VAL A 202 16.75 12.50 21.40
N LEU A 203 16.27 12.23 22.59
CA LEU A 203 14.98 12.71 23.12
C LEU A 203 15.21 13.57 24.38
N GLU A 204 16.06 14.58 24.27
CA GLU A 204 16.47 15.42 25.41
C GLU A 204 15.51 16.60 25.65
N THR A 205 14.80 17.04 24.60
CA THR A 205 13.93 18.22 24.67
C THR A 205 12.49 17.90 24.25
N THR A 206 11.54 18.74 24.67
CA THR A 206 10.13 18.64 24.23
C THR A 206 10.02 18.77 22.71
N SER A 207 10.89 19.54 22.07
CA SER A 207 10.98 19.69 20.63
C SER A 207 11.30 18.37 19.91
N ASP A 208 12.06 17.48 20.54
CA ASP A 208 12.44 16.19 19.95
C ASP A 208 11.27 15.22 19.98
N TRP A 209 10.44 15.26 21.02
CA TRP A 209 9.19 14.50 21.08
C TRP A 209 8.15 14.95 20.06
N THR A 210 8.05 16.26 19.79
CA THR A 210 7.15 16.77 18.75
C THR A 210 7.60 16.32 17.37
N LYS A 211 8.91 16.41 17.05
CA LYS A 211 9.46 15.90 15.80
C LYS A 211 9.26 14.39 15.64
N MET A 212 9.38 13.63 16.73
CA MET A 212 9.13 12.20 16.74
C MET A 212 7.65 11.89 16.43
N GLY A 213 6.72 12.67 17.02
CA GLY A 213 5.31 12.58 16.72
C GLY A 213 4.98 12.93 15.26
N GLU A 214 5.61 13.99 14.73
CA GLU A 214 5.48 14.38 13.32
C GLU A 214 6.01 13.29 12.37
N ALA A 215 7.18 12.72 12.66
CA ALA A 215 7.74 11.63 11.89
C ALA A 215 6.87 10.36 11.94
N ALA A 216 6.32 10.02 13.12
CA ALA A 216 5.39 8.91 13.26
C ALA A 216 4.10 9.15 12.48
N ALA A 217 3.54 10.37 12.53
CA ALA A 217 2.36 10.76 11.76
C ALA A 217 2.63 10.73 10.25
N PHE A 218 3.80 11.19 9.82
CA PHE A 218 4.24 11.13 8.43
C PHE A 218 4.32 9.69 7.89
N VAL A 219 4.93 8.79 8.68
CA VAL A 219 5.00 7.36 8.35
C VAL A 219 3.61 6.71 8.30
N LEU A 220 2.69 7.16 9.16
CA LEU A 220 1.33 6.61 9.26
C LEU A 220 0.45 6.98 8.07
N VAL A 221 0.60 8.21 7.54
CA VAL A 221 -0.24 8.73 6.44
C VAL A 221 0.20 8.20 5.08
N SER A 222 1.41 7.74 4.94
CA SER A 222 2.02 7.23 3.69
C SER A 222 1.68 5.80 3.41
#